data_4fda6fbb15576d6922646d4885dec178
#
_entry.id   4fda6fbb15576d6922646d4885dec178
#
_cell.length_a   1.000
_cell.length_b   1.000
_cell.length_c   1.000
_cell.angle_alpha   90.00
_cell.angle_beta   90.00
_cell.angle_gamma   90.00
#
_symmetry.space_group_name_H-M   'P 1'
#
loop_
_entity.id
_entity.type
_entity.pdbx_description
1 polymer ?
#
loop_
_entity_poly.entity_id
_entity_poly.type
_entity_poly.pdbx_seq_one_letter_code
_entity_poly.pdbx_strand_id
1 'polypeptide(L)'
;DLTGTSTKHREGFKRTIADALDGKIDLIVTKSVSRFARNTVDSLTTIRQLKENGIEVHFEKENIWTFDGKGEVLLTIMSSLAQEESRSISENCTWGQRKRFADGKVTVPFKRFLGYDRGEDGNLVINPEQAKVVKRIYGMFLKGMTPHGIAKTLTDEGVPTPAGKHQWGQTTIKSILSNEKYKGDALLQKTFCEDFLTKKMKTNQGEVPQYYVENNHEAIIDPETFEMVQRELARRTKGKNRHSGVHLLSGRIKCGDCGGWYGSKVWHSPEKCKRTVWQCNQKYKNEVRCTTPYLDEASVKERFTVAVNQLLAGRDAAIAAYELGMAR
;
A
#
# COMPACT_ATOMS: atom_id res chain seq x y z
N ASP A 1 -34.56 -19.41 -26.77
CA ASP A 1 -33.15 -19.11 -27.04
C ASP A 1 -32.54 -18.40 -25.87
N LEU A 2 -31.94 -19.17 -24.97
CA LEU A 2 -31.18 -18.65 -23.84
C LEU A 2 -29.78 -18.25 -24.33
N THR A 3 -29.40 -17.00 -24.10
CA THR A 3 -28.07 -16.45 -24.47
C THR A 3 -26.95 -17.31 -23.86
N GLY A 4 -26.09 -17.82 -24.72
CA GLY A 4 -25.14 -18.86 -24.36
C GLY A 4 -23.82 -18.44 -23.74
N THR A 5 -23.71 -17.23 -23.17
CA THR A 5 -22.47 -16.68 -22.64
C THR A 5 -22.25 -16.87 -21.14
N SER A 6 -23.24 -17.38 -20.40
CA SER A 6 -23.11 -17.60 -18.95
C SER A 6 -23.96 -18.78 -18.49
N THR A 7 -23.38 -19.66 -17.67
CA THR A 7 -24.10 -20.75 -16.97
C THR A 7 -25.09 -20.22 -15.93
N LYS A 8 -25.02 -18.94 -15.56
CA LYS A 8 -25.88 -18.33 -14.52
C LYS A 8 -27.37 -18.37 -14.83
N HIS A 9 -27.78 -18.38 -16.10
CA HIS A 9 -29.17 -18.37 -16.55
C HIS A 9 -29.68 -19.69 -17.10
N ARG A 10 -28.93 -20.83 -16.94
CA ARG A 10 -29.34 -22.16 -17.41
C ARG A 10 -29.86 -22.98 -16.24
N GLU A 11 -31.03 -22.62 -15.73
CA GLU A 11 -31.64 -23.29 -14.57
C GLU A 11 -31.88 -24.79 -14.80
N GLY A 12 -32.33 -25.17 -16.01
CA GLY A 12 -32.49 -26.56 -16.37
C GLY A 12 -31.19 -27.37 -16.32
N PHE A 13 -30.08 -26.79 -16.82
CA PHE A 13 -28.77 -27.44 -16.76
C PHE A 13 -28.29 -27.60 -15.31
N LYS A 14 -28.42 -26.57 -14.50
CA LYS A 14 -28.04 -26.61 -13.07
C LYS A 14 -28.84 -27.66 -12.30
N ARG A 15 -30.15 -27.73 -12.59
CA ARG A 15 -31.03 -28.74 -11.99
C ARG A 15 -30.60 -30.15 -12.39
N THR A 16 -30.30 -30.40 -13.67
CA THR A 16 -29.81 -31.69 -14.14
C THR A 16 -28.50 -32.08 -13.44
N ILE A 17 -27.55 -31.15 -13.29
CA ILE A 17 -26.30 -31.42 -12.56
C ILE A 17 -26.57 -31.71 -11.08
N ALA A 18 -27.44 -30.92 -10.43
CA ALA A 18 -27.81 -31.14 -9.03
C ALA A 18 -28.46 -32.51 -8.84
N ASP A 19 -29.44 -32.88 -9.68
CA ASP A 19 -30.12 -34.20 -9.62
C ASP A 19 -29.12 -35.35 -9.88
N ALA A 20 -28.14 -35.16 -10.75
CA ALA A 20 -27.08 -36.13 -10.98
C ALA A 20 -26.19 -36.30 -9.73
N LEU A 21 -25.74 -35.20 -9.12
CA LEU A 21 -24.93 -35.23 -7.89
C LEU A 21 -25.69 -35.81 -6.68
N ASP A 22 -27.01 -35.66 -6.67
CA ASP A 22 -27.90 -36.30 -5.68
C ASP A 22 -28.11 -37.83 -5.93
N GLY A 23 -27.46 -38.41 -6.95
CA GLY A 23 -27.54 -39.82 -7.27
C GLY A 23 -28.82 -40.24 -7.96
N LYS A 24 -29.57 -39.30 -8.57
CA LYS A 24 -30.82 -39.59 -9.32
C LYS A 24 -30.56 -39.89 -10.80
N ILE A 25 -29.35 -39.57 -11.30
CA ILE A 25 -28.95 -39.68 -12.70
C ILE A 25 -27.57 -40.32 -12.75
N ASP A 26 -27.43 -41.44 -13.44
CA ASP A 26 -26.15 -42.14 -13.61
C ASP A 26 -25.46 -41.81 -14.94
N LEU A 27 -26.22 -41.33 -15.92
CA LEU A 27 -25.73 -41.01 -17.28
C LEU A 27 -26.38 -39.73 -17.80
N ILE A 28 -25.55 -38.83 -18.32
CA ILE A 28 -25.99 -37.63 -19.02
C ILE A 28 -25.63 -37.76 -20.50
N VAL A 29 -26.63 -37.73 -21.38
CA VAL A 29 -26.44 -37.72 -22.84
C VAL A 29 -26.63 -36.30 -23.34
N THR A 30 -25.64 -35.79 -24.06
CA THR A 30 -25.68 -34.47 -24.67
C THR A 30 -25.26 -34.49 -26.13
N LYS A 31 -25.84 -33.61 -26.93
CA LYS A 31 -25.64 -33.60 -28.37
C LYS A 31 -24.18 -33.30 -28.77
N SER A 32 -23.46 -32.48 -28.01
CA SER A 32 -22.05 -32.13 -28.27
C SER A 32 -21.42 -31.48 -27.06
N VAL A 33 -20.08 -31.46 -27.02
CA VAL A 33 -19.28 -30.74 -26.01
C VAL A 33 -19.65 -29.28 -25.97
N SER A 34 -19.83 -28.65 -27.12
CA SER A 34 -20.18 -27.20 -27.22
C SER A 34 -21.60 -26.87 -26.74
N ARG A 35 -22.49 -27.87 -26.69
CA ARG A 35 -23.86 -27.77 -26.14
C ARG A 35 -23.91 -28.02 -24.64
N PHE A 36 -23.00 -28.82 -24.13
CA PHE A 36 -22.91 -29.12 -22.70
C PHE A 36 -22.56 -27.83 -21.91
N ALA A 37 -21.49 -27.15 -22.25
CA ALA A 37 -21.23 -25.82 -21.76
C ALA A 37 -20.38 -25.04 -22.78
N ARG A 38 -20.58 -23.70 -22.84
CA ARG A 38 -19.87 -22.82 -23.76
C ARG A 38 -18.57 -22.24 -23.21
N ASN A 39 -18.41 -22.27 -21.89
CA ASN A 39 -17.18 -21.89 -21.23
C ASN A 39 -16.38 -23.16 -20.95
N THR A 40 -15.15 -23.20 -21.45
CA THR A 40 -14.26 -24.36 -21.32
C THR A 40 -13.95 -24.71 -19.88
N VAL A 41 -13.78 -23.69 -19.02
CA VAL A 41 -13.49 -23.86 -17.59
C VAL A 41 -14.69 -24.48 -16.84
N ASP A 42 -15.89 -23.92 -17.06
CA ASP A 42 -17.12 -24.41 -16.43
C ASP A 42 -17.42 -25.85 -16.88
N SER A 43 -17.23 -26.14 -18.18
CA SER A 43 -17.40 -27.47 -18.75
C SER A 43 -16.47 -28.48 -18.09
N LEU A 44 -15.20 -28.16 -18.03
CA LEU A 44 -14.17 -29.03 -17.46
C LEU A 44 -14.42 -29.31 -15.97
N THR A 45 -14.79 -28.30 -15.21
CA THR A 45 -15.08 -28.43 -13.78
C THR A 45 -16.28 -29.31 -13.56
N THR A 46 -17.35 -29.10 -14.34
CA THR A 46 -18.59 -29.89 -14.22
C THR A 46 -18.37 -31.34 -14.63
N ILE A 47 -17.65 -31.62 -15.73
CA ILE A 47 -17.37 -32.99 -16.18
C ILE A 47 -16.49 -33.72 -15.15
N ARG A 48 -15.48 -33.08 -14.59
CA ARG A 48 -14.65 -33.65 -13.51
C ARG A 48 -15.47 -34.00 -12.29
N GLN A 49 -16.31 -33.06 -11.84
CA GLN A 49 -17.20 -33.30 -10.69
C GLN A 49 -18.16 -34.48 -10.92
N LEU A 50 -18.75 -34.57 -12.10
CA LEU A 50 -19.62 -35.71 -12.46
C LEU A 50 -18.83 -37.02 -12.46
N LYS A 51 -17.63 -37.04 -13.08
CA LYS A 51 -16.77 -38.22 -13.12
C LYS A 51 -16.33 -38.68 -11.72
N GLU A 52 -15.97 -37.75 -10.83
CA GLU A 52 -15.60 -38.04 -9.43
C GLU A 52 -16.76 -38.67 -8.64
N ASN A 53 -18.01 -38.36 -9.02
CA ASN A 53 -19.21 -38.93 -8.42
C ASN A 53 -19.74 -40.15 -9.18
N GLY A 54 -18.96 -40.70 -10.12
CA GLY A 54 -19.34 -41.93 -10.85
C GLY A 54 -20.41 -41.73 -11.92
N ILE A 55 -20.63 -40.46 -12.35
CA ILE A 55 -21.66 -40.11 -13.34
C ILE A 55 -20.99 -39.96 -14.70
N GLU A 56 -21.40 -40.72 -15.68
CA GLU A 56 -20.86 -40.70 -17.02
C GLU A 56 -21.54 -39.65 -17.89
N VAL A 57 -20.79 -39.04 -18.82
CA VAL A 57 -21.35 -38.13 -19.83
C VAL A 57 -20.99 -38.64 -21.21
N HIS A 58 -22.02 -38.78 -22.06
CA HIS A 58 -21.87 -39.17 -23.48
C HIS A 58 -22.13 -37.98 -24.39
N PHE A 59 -21.15 -37.67 -25.24
CA PHE A 59 -21.24 -36.66 -26.30
C PHE A 59 -21.54 -37.33 -27.63
N GLU A 60 -22.82 -37.25 -28.08
CA GLU A 60 -23.29 -37.97 -29.27
C GLU A 60 -22.52 -37.59 -30.55
N LYS A 61 -22.34 -36.29 -30.82
CA LYS A 61 -21.72 -35.81 -32.05
C LYS A 61 -20.27 -36.26 -32.17
N GLU A 62 -19.52 -36.15 -31.08
CA GLU A 62 -18.10 -36.50 -31.00
C GLU A 62 -17.89 -38.00 -30.74
N ASN A 63 -18.94 -38.75 -30.36
CA ASN A 63 -18.92 -40.14 -29.93
C ASN A 63 -17.87 -40.41 -28.86
N ILE A 64 -17.93 -39.59 -27.79
CA ILE A 64 -17.01 -39.65 -26.66
C ILE A 64 -17.76 -39.94 -25.37
N TRP A 65 -17.27 -40.91 -24.60
CA TRP A 65 -17.69 -41.25 -23.26
C TRP A 65 -16.64 -40.72 -22.27
N THR A 66 -17.07 -40.11 -21.16
CA THR A 66 -16.14 -39.48 -20.22
C THR A 66 -15.30 -40.48 -19.42
N PHE A 67 -15.70 -41.73 -19.33
CA PHE A 67 -14.93 -42.78 -18.65
C PHE A 67 -13.96 -43.51 -19.58
N ASP A 68 -14.10 -43.35 -20.90
CA ASP A 68 -13.19 -43.95 -21.87
C ASP A 68 -11.85 -43.17 -21.99
N GLY A 69 -10.85 -43.83 -22.60
CA GLY A 69 -9.57 -43.19 -22.92
C GLY A 69 -9.71 -41.93 -23.80
N LYS A 70 -10.72 -41.88 -24.70
CA LYS A 70 -11.06 -40.71 -25.48
C LYS A 70 -11.54 -39.55 -24.58
N GLY A 71 -12.29 -39.87 -23.51
CA GLY A 71 -12.73 -38.91 -22.50
C GLY A 71 -11.56 -38.27 -21.75
N GLU A 72 -10.54 -39.05 -21.41
CA GLU A 72 -9.32 -38.52 -20.78
C GLU A 72 -8.55 -37.54 -21.70
N VAL A 73 -8.42 -37.86 -22.98
CA VAL A 73 -7.81 -36.98 -23.98
C VAL A 73 -8.62 -35.69 -24.13
N LEU A 74 -9.97 -35.80 -24.20
CA LEU A 74 -10.85 -34.63 -24.23
C LEU A 74 -10.65 -33.72 -23.01
N LEU A 75 -10.63 -34.27 -21.80
CA LEU A 75 -10.42 -33.53 -20.55
C LEU A 75 -9.05 -32.85 -20.51
N THR A 76 -8.02 -33.51 -21.04
CA THR A 76 -6.67 -32.95 -21.14
C THR A 76 -6.63 -31.78 -22.11
N ILE A 77 -7.22 -31.90 -23.30
CA ILE A 77 -7.33 -30.83 -24.28
C ILE A 77 -8.13 -29.64 -23.73
N MET A 78 -9.28 -29.92 -23.12
CA MET A 78 -10.11 -28.88 -22.50
C MET A 78 -9.38 -28.18 -21.37
N SER A 79 -8.60 -28.90 -20.58
CA SER A 79 -7.76 -28.32 -19.52
C SER A 79 -6.72 -27.34 -20.07
N SER A 80 -6.05 -27.75 -21.16
CA SER A 80 -5.06 -26.90 -21.85
C SER A 80 -5.69 -25.65 -22.47
N LEU A 81 -6.85 -25.80 -23.10
CA LEU A 81 -7.62 -24.68 -23.66
C LEU A 81 -8.11 -23.71 -22.59
N ALA A 82 -8.63 -24.23 -21.48
CA ALA A 82 -9.06 -23.40 -20.35
C ALA A 82 -7.90 -22.60 -19.73
N GLN A 83 -6.73 -23.20 -19.64
CA GLN A 83 -5.50 -22.54 -19.19
C GLN A 83 -5.10 -21.42 -20.14
N GLU A 84 -5.10 -21.68 -21.45
CA GLU A 84 -4.70 -20.70 -22.47
C GLU A 84 -5.73 -19.54 -22.56
N GLU A 85 -7.02 -19.81 -22.44
CA GLU A 85 -8.06 -18.78 -22.35
C GLU A 85 -7.85 -17.88 -21.12
N SER A 86 -7.58 -18.47 -19.97
CA SER A 86 -7.29 -17.73 -18.72
C SER A 86 -6.03 -16.87 -18.85
N ARG A 87 -4.98 -17.39 -19.52
CA ARG A 87 -3.76 -16.67 -19.80
C ARG A 87 -4.01 -15.48 -20.73
N SER A 88 -4.71 -15.70 -21.83
CA SER A 88 -5.05 -14.66 -22.82
C SER A 88 -5.87 -13.52 -22.17
N ILE A 89 -6.86 -13.85 -21.34
CA ILE A 89 -7.63 -12.84 -20.60
C ILE A 89 -6.71 -12.02 -19.66
N SER A 90 -5.82 -12.69 -18.95
CA SER A 90 -4.86 -12.02 -18.04
C SER A 90 -3.92 -11.09 -18.79
N GLU A 91 -3.37 -11.54 -19.92
CA GLU A 91 -2.48 -10.74 -20.77
C GLU A 91 -3.19 -9.51 -21.35
N ASN A 92 -4.43 -9.69 -21.85
CA ASN A 92 -5.25 -8.61 -22.40
C ASN A 92 -5.61 -7.57 -21.30
N CYS A 93 -5.96 -8.01 -20.11
CA CYS A 93 -6.21 -7.12 -18.98
C CYS A 93 -4.95 -6.33 -18.60
N THR A 94 -3.79 -7.00 -18.54
CA THR A 94 -2.50 -6.39 -18.24
C THR A 94 -2.10 -5.38 -19.33
N TRP A 95 -2.27 -5.72 -20.58
CA TRP A 95 -2.00 -4.82 -21.71
C TRP A 95 -2.89 -3.57 -21.66
N GLY A 96 -4.20 -3.74 -21.46
CA GLY A 96 -5.14 -2.63 -21.34
C GLY A 96 -4.84 -1.72 -20.13
N GLN A 97 -4.34 -2.31 -19.03
CA GLN A 97 -3.91 -1.56 -17.86
C GLN A 97 -2.63 -0.76 -18.13
N ARG A 98 -1.63 -1.38 -18.77
CA ARG A 98 -0.37 -0.71 -19.17
C ARG A 98 -0.61 0.44 -20.14
N LYS A 99 -1.53 0.25 -21.12
CA LYS A 99 -1.91 1.31 -22.04
C LYS A 99 -2.52 2.52 -21.29
N ARG A 100 -3.43 2.28 -20.35
CA ARG A 100 -3.97 3.35 -19.50
C ARG A 100 -2.90 4.07 -18.68
N PHE A 101 -1.91 3.34 -18.19
CA PHE A 101 -0.78 3.92 -17.45
C PHE A 101 0.11 4.78 -18.35
N ALA A 102 0.38 4.33 -19.58
CA ALA A 102 1.11 5.11 -20.57
C ALA A 102 0.36 6.39 -20.97
N ASP A 103 -0.98 6.34 -21.00
CA ASP A 103 -1.85 7.50 -21.23
C ASP A 103 -1.99 8.41 -19.97
N GLY A 104 -1.27 8.13 -18.88
CA GLY A 104 -1.33 8.90 -17.64
C GLY A 104 -2.64 8.80 -16.85
N LYS A 105 -3.51 7.85 -17.20
CA LYS A 105 -4.82 7.67 -16.53
C LYS A 105 -4.66 6.96 -15.19
N VAL A 106 -4.83 7.73 -14.12
CA VAL A 106 -4.74 7.23 -12.74
C VAL A 106 -6.05 6.63 -12.30
N THR A 107 -5.99 5.43 -11.72
CA THR A 107 -7.14 4.80 -11.07
C THR A 107 -6.78 4.48 -9.62
N VAL A 108 -7.60 4.92 -8.69
CA VAL A 108 -7.42 4.66 -7.25
C VAL A 108 -8.69 4.04 -6.66
N PRO A 109 -8.57 3.27 -5.58
CA PRO A 109 -9.72 2.76 -4.84
C PRO A 109 -10.31 3.90 -3.97
N PHE A 110 -11.08 4.81 -4.56
CA PHE A 110 -11.62 6.02 -3.92
C PHE A 110 -12.23 5.77 -2.54
N LYS A 111 -12.93 4.65 -2.33
CA LYS A 111 -13.53 4.28 -1.03
C LYS A 111 -12.52 4.17 0.12
N ARG A 112 -11.21 4.05 -0.18
CA ARG A 112 -10.14 3.88 0.82
C ARG A 112 -9.00 4.87 0.62
N PHE A 113 -9.20 5.88 -0.21
CA PHE A 113 -8.21 6.90 -0.49
C PHE A 113 -8.63 8.23 0.14
N LEU A 114 -8.01 8.55 1.29
CA LEU A 114 -8.37 9.73 2.06
C LEU A 114 -7.95 11.01 1.34
N GLY A 115 -8.82 12.01 1.34
CA GLY A 115 -8.53 13.35 0.83
C GLY A 115 -9.00 13.60 -0.59
N TYR A 116 -9.37 12.56 -1.33
CA TYR A 116 -9.84 12.68 -2.70
C TYR A 116 -11.11 11.89 -2.95
N ASP A 117 -12.05 12.51 -3.66
CA ASP A 117 -13.24 11.89 -4.21
C ASP A 117 -13.08 11.69 -5.72
N ARG A 118 -14.01 10.93 -6.31
CA ARG A 118 -14.05 10.71 -7.75
C ARG A 118 -14.82 11.85 -8.42
N GLY A 119 -14.18 12.62 -9.28
CA GLY A 119 -14.83 13.61 -10.15
C GLY A 119 -15.72 12.97 -11.23
N GLU A 120 -16.51 13.78 -11.89
CA GLU A 120 -17.43 13.36 -12.97
C GLU A 120 -16.67 12.73 -14.15
N ASP A 121 -15.49 13.24 -14.45
CA ASP A 121 -14.55 12.75 -15.46
C ASP A 121 -13.72 11.54 -15.00
N GLY A 122 -13.91 11.09 -13.75
CA GLY A 122 -13.19 9.97 -13.14
C GLY A 122 -11.85 10.34 -12.53
N ASN A 123 -11.43 11.60 -12.58
CA ASN A 123 -10.20 12.10 -12.00
C ASN A 123 -10.32 12.31 -10.48
N LEU A 124 -9.17 12.58 -9.84
CA LEU A 124 -9.09 12.88 -8.41
C LEU A 124 -9.52 14.33 -8.15
N VAL A 125 -10.53 14.52 -7.31
CA VAL A 125 -11.00 15.83 -6.84
C VAL A 125 -10.83 15.91 -5.33
N ILE A 126 -10.30 17.03 -4.83
CA ILE A 126 -10.05 17.21 -3.39
C ILE A 126 -11.36 17.20 -2.61
N ASN A 127 -11.43 16.35 -1.58
CA ASN A 127 -12.46 16.42 -0.53
C ASN A 127 -11.96 17.35 0.59
N PRO A 128 -12.58 18.54 0.79
CA PRO A 128 -12.05 19.54 1.71
C PRO A 128 -11.93 19.07 3.16
N GLU A 129 -12.89 18.29 3.64
CA GLU A 129 -12.88 17.79 5.03
C GLU A 129 -11.80 16.74 5.25
N GLN A 130 -11.67 15.81 4.32
CA GLN A 130 -10.64 14.78 4.39
C GLN A 130 -9.23 15.37 4.17
N ALA A 131 -9.11 16.37 3.30
CA ALA A 131 -7.84 17.07 3.05
C ALA A 131 -7.31 17.77 4.32
N LYS A 132 -8.18 18.30 5.19
CA LYS A 132 -7.80 18.85 6.49
C LYS A 132 -7.11 17.79 7.35
N VAL A 133 -7.63 16.55 7.37
CA VAL A 133 -7.02 15.44 8.11
C VAL A 133 -5.65 15.09 7.54
N VAL A 134 -5.52 15.03 6.21
CA VAL A 134 -4.22 14.77 5.55
C VAL A 134 -3.20 15.85 5.91
N LYS A 135 -3.54 17.13 5.74
CA LYS A 135 -2.67 18.26 6.12
C LYS A 135 -2.26 18.19 7.60
N ARG A 136 -3.19 17.81 8.47
CA ARG A 136 -2.92 17.65 9.91
C ARG A 136 -1.93 16.52 10.19
N ILE A 137 -2.05 15.37 9.50
CA ILE A 137 -1.09 14.25 9.62
C ILE A 137 0.32 14.70 9.26
N TYR A 138 0.49 15.41 8.14
CA TYR A 138 1.77 15.97 7.72
C TYR A 138 2.32 16.98 8.73
N GLY A 139 1.48 17.90 9.22
CA GLY A 139 1.86 18.87 10.26
C GLY A 139 2.30 18.22 11.57
N MET A 140 1.57 17.21 12.07
CA MET A 140 1.95 16.46 13.28
C MET A 140 3.28 15.73 13.09
N PHE A 141 3.53 15.15 11.91
CA PHE A 141 4.77 14.45 11.62
C PHE A 141 5.96 15.40 11.58
N LEU A 142 5.83 16.58 10.95
CA LEU A 142 6.87 17.62 10.93
C LEU A 142 7.13 18.22 12.32
N LYS A 143 6.12 18.30 13.19
CA LYS A 143 6.27 18.66 14.60
C LYS A 143 6.99 17.59 15.44
N GLY A 144 7.42 16.48 14.82
CA GLY A 144 8.23 15.45 15.47
C GLY A 144 7.45 14.23 15.97
N MET A 145 6.13 14.18 15.81
CA MET A 145 5.36 13.00 16.22
C MET A 145 5.74 11.75 15.42
N THR A 146 5.68 10.59 16.07
CA THR A 146 5.86 9.30 15.38
C THR A 146 4.58 8.90 14.67
N PRO A 147 4.65 8.07 13.59
CA PRO A 147 3.46 7.53 12.96
C PRO A 147 2.53 6.78 13.93
N HIS A 148 3.09 6.13 14.97
CA HIS A 148 2.31 5.50 16.03
C HIS A 148 1.60 6.55 16.91
N GLY A 149 2.30 7.61 17.31
CA GLY A 149 1.72 8.72 18.08
C GLY A 149 0.58 9.40 17.34
N ILE A 150 0.77 9.69 16.04
CA ILE A 150 -0.26 10.28 15.17
C ILE A 150 -1.48 9.36 15.09
N ALA A 151 -1.26 8.06 14.86
CA ALA A 151 -2.34 7.07 14.80
C ALA A 151 -3.14 7.03 16.11
N LYS A 152 -2.46 7.05 17.26
CA LYS A 152 -3.11 7.09 18.57
C LYS A 152 -3.93 8.36 18.75
N THR A 153 -3.37 9.53 18.47
CA THR A 153 -4.06 10.83 18.59
C THR A 153 -5.34 10.86 17.75
N LEU A 154 -5.28 10.43 16.48
CA LEU A 154 -6.46 10.40 15.62
C LEU A 154 -7.51 9.38 16.08
N THR A 155 -7.07 8.27 16.67
CA THR A 155 -7.98 7.27 17.27
C THR A 155 -8.66 7.82 18.51
N ASP A 156 -7.91 8.44 19.41
CA ASP A 156 -8.43 9.00 20.67
C ASP A 156 -9.43 10.15 20.40
N GLU A 157 -9.27 10.88 19.31
CA GLU A 157 -10.18 11.93 18.84
C GLU A 157 -11.36 11.41 18.02
N GLY A 158 -11.44 10.11 17.76
CA GLY A 158 -12.54 9.50 16.99
C GLY A 158 -12.56 9.84 15.50
N VAL A 159 -11.44 10.30 14.92
CA VAL A 159 -11.36 10.60 13.49
C VAL A 159 -11.49 9.30 12.69
N PRO A 160 -12.43 9.18 11.73
CA PRO A 160 -12.62 7.96 10.96
C PRO A 160 -11.42 7.68 10.05
N THR A 161 -11.03 6.40 9.93
CA THR A 161 -9.99 5.98 9.00
C THR A 161 -10.47 6.00 7.55
N PRO A 162 -9.57 5.96 6.54
CA PRO A 162 -9.96 5.83 5.13
C PRO A 162 -10.84 4.61 4.82
N ALA A 163 -10.80 3.59 5.66
CA ALA A 163 -11.62 2.38 5.54
C ALA A 163 -12.89 2.39 6.42
N GLY A 164 -13.23 3.54 7.03
CA GLY A 164 -14.38 3.69 7.93
C GLY A 164 -14.23 3.00 9.28
N LYS A 165 -13.00 2.61 9.67
CA LYS A 165 -12.72 2.02 10.98
C LYS A 165 -12.42 3.09 12.01
N HIS A 166 -12.65 2.79 13.30
CA HIS A 166 -12.36 3.72 14.40
C HIS A 166 -10.88 3.76 14.79
N GLN A 167 -10.12 2.70 14.51
CA GLN A 167 -8.73 2.58 14.96
C GLN A 167 -7.74 2.82 13.83
N TRP A 168 -6.87 3.81 13.98
CA TRP A 168 -5.78 4.11 13.07
C TRP A 168 -4.58 3.18 13.29
N GLY A 169 -4.00 2.68 12.20
CA GLY A 169 -2.75 1.93 12.22
C GLY A 169 -1.55 2.79 11.82
N GLN A 170 -0.38 2.54 12.42
CA GLN A 170 0.85 3.25 12.04
C GLN A 170 1.24 3.00 10.55
N THR A 171 0.87 1.85 9.99
CA THR A 171 1.09 1.51 8.57
C THR A 171 0.28 2.41 7.66
N THR A 172 -0.98 2.73 8.04
CA THR A 172 -1.84 3.66 7.31
C THR A 172 -1.24 5.07 7.30
N ILE A 173 -0.76 5.55 8.47
CA ILE A 173 -0.09 6.85 8.57
C ILE A 173 1.17 6.89 7.69
N LYS A 174 2.02 5.85 7.75
CA LYS A 174 3.20 5.77 6.89
C LYS A 174 2.85 5.77 5.41
N SER A 175 1.81 5.03 5.01
CA SER A 175 1.32 5.01 3.64
C SER A 175 0.86 6.39 3.18
N ILE A 176 0.13 7.14 4.02
CA ILE A 176 -0.30 8.51 3.72
C ILE A 176 0.91 9.43 3.56
N LEU A 177 1.88 9.39 4.49
CA LEU A 177 3.06 10.23 4.46
C LEU A 177 4.00 9.97 3.26
N SER A 178 3.99 8.75 2.69
CA SER A 178 4.86 8.35 1.58
C SER A 178 4.18 8.29 0.21
N ASN A 179 2.89 8.62 0.12
CA ASN A 179 2.15 8.53 -1.12
C ASN A 179 2.29 9.82 -1.94
N GLU A 180 2.96 9.73 -3.08
CA GLU A 180 3.21 10.85 -4.00
C GLU A 180 1.93 11.52 -4.52
N LYS A 181 0.80 10.82 -4.48
CA LYS A 181 -0.47 11.39 -4.94
C LYS A 181 -0.91 12.61 -4.12
N TYR A 182 -0.46 12.72 -2.87
CA TYR A 182 -0.77 13.90 -2.06
C TYR A 182 -0.07 15.19 -2.53
N LYS A 183 1.04 15.07 -3.28
CA LYS A 183 1.69 16.23 -3.92
C LYS A 183 1.25 16.48 -5.35
N GLY A 184 0.23 15.75 -5.85
CA GLY A 184 -0.32 15.92 -7.18
C GLY A 184 0.25 14.99 -8.26
N ASP A 185 1.25 14.17 -7.95
CA ASP A 185 1.88 13.24 -8.87
C ASP A 185 1.30 11.84 -8.78
N ALA A 186 1.60 10.98 -9.73
CA ALA A 186 1.20 9.59 -9.68
C ALA A 186 2.29 8.64 -10.20
N LEU A 187 2.75 7.73 -9.36
CA LEU A 187 3.56 6.59 -9.76
C LEU A 187 2.65 5.39 -10.02
N LEU A 188 2.63 4.95 -11.25
CA LEU A 188 1.80 3.86 -11.74
C LEU A 188 2.64 2.58 -11.91
N GLN A 189 1.97 1.42 -11.86
CA GLN A 189 2.60 0.10 -11.95
C GLN A 189 3.61 -0.18 -10.81
N LYS A 190 3.27 0.23 -9.58
CA LYS A 190 4.04 -0.10 -8.36
C LYS A 190 4.09 -1.60 -8.06
N THR A 191 3.08 -2.33 -8.51
CA THR A 191 2.98 -3.80 -8.39
C THR A 191 2.55 -4.41 -9.70
N PHE A 192 2.91 -5.66 -9.94
CA PHE A 192 2.45 -6.43 -11.08
C PHE A 192 2.14 -7.87 -10.66
N CYS A 193 1.34 -8.57 -11.47
CA CYS A 193 1.06 -9.98 -11.28
C CYS A 193 2.22 -10.79 -11.87
N GLU A 194 2.90 -11.58 -11.03
CA GLU A 194 4.05 -12.40 -11.43
C GLU A 194 3.60 -13.64 -12.20
N ASP A 195 2.50 -14.24 -11.76
CA ASP A 195 1.96 -15.45 -12.34
C ASP A 195 0.43 -15.37 -12.45
N PHE A 196 -0.09 -15.60 -13.65
CA PHE A 196 -1.51 -15.51 -13.95
C PHE A 196 -2.35 -16.61 -13.28
N LEU A 197 -1.75 -17.76 -12.94
CA LEU A 197 -2.43 -18.87 -12.29
C LEU A 197 -2.65 -18.60 -10.80
N THR A 198 -1.58 -18.26 -10.10
CA THR A 198 -1.62 -18.01 -8.66
C THR A 198 -2.08 -16.58 -8.32
N LYS A 199 -2.12 -15.68 -9.31
CA LYS A 199 -2.44 -14.24 -9.16
C LYS A 199 -1.60 -13.54 -8.11
N LYS A 200 -0.37 -14.02 -7.89
CA LYS A 200 0.55 -13.49 -6.90
C LYS A 200 1.04 -12.11 -7.33
N MET A 201 0.76 -11.11 -6.51
CA MET A 201 1.22 -9.74 -6.73
C MET A 201 2.63 -9.55 -6.18
N LYS A 202 3.52 -8.96 -6.99
CA LYS A 202 4.88 -8.60 -6.62
C LYS A 202 5.08 -7.09 -6.72
N THR A 203 5.87 -6.52 -5.79
CA THR A 203 6.30 -5.12 -5.89
C THR A 203 7.27 -4.98 -7.06
N ASN A 204 7.00 -4.03 -7.94
CA ASN A 204 7.86 -3.74 -9.08
C ASN A 204 9.13 -3.03 -8.61
N GLN A 205 10.27 -3.66 -8.83
CA GLN A 205 11.60 -3.12 -8.54
C GLN A 205 12.38 -2.78 -9.81
N GLY A 206 11.69 -2.69 -10.96
CA GLY A 206 12.27 -2.44 -12.27
C GLY A 206 12.08 -3.59 -13.26
N GLU A 207 11.39 -4.69 -12.86
CA GLU A 207 11.13 -5.83 -13.74
C GLU A 207 10.16 -5.49 -14.87
N VAL A 208 9.26 -4.55 -14.64
CA VAL A 208 8.33 -4.03 -15.65
C VAL A 208 8.35 -2.50 -15.64
N PRO A 209 8.05 -1.82 -16.78
CA PRO A 209 8.05 -0.37 -16.84
C PRO A 209 7.17 0.25 -15.76
N GLN A 210 7.67 1.31 -15.10
CA GLN A 210 6.89 2.17 -14.22
C GLN A 210 6.64 3.50 -14.91
N TYR A 211 5.49 4.11 -14.66
CA TYR A 211 5.10 5.38 -15.25
C TYR A 211 4.94 6.41 -14.15
N TYR A 212 5.71 7.47 -14.22
CA TYR A 212 5.59 8.61 -13.32
C TYR A 212 4.91 9.76 -14.05
N VAL A 213 3.80 10.23 -13.52
CA VAL A 213 3.01 11.33 -14.09
C VAL A 213 3.07 12.49 -13.12
N GLU A 214 3.71 13.58 -13.54
CA GLU A 214 3.78 14.82 -12.76
C GLU A 214 2.50 15.64 -12.95
N ASN A 215 2.09 16.36 -11.90
CA ASN A 215 0.94 17.27 -11.91
C ASN A 215 -0.34 16.64 -12.48
N ASN A 216 -0.58 15.38 -12.15
CA ASN A 216 -1.74 14.63 -12.63
C ASN A 216 -3.07 15.16 -12.08
N HIS A 217 -3.06 15.70 -10.88
CA HIS A 217 -4.23 16.21 -10.18
C HIS A 217 -3.83 17.30 -9.16
N GLU A 218 -4.82 18.01 -8.64
CA GLU A 218 -4.61 19.06 -7.65
C GLU A 218 -3.99 18.48 -6.36
N ALA A 219 -2.91 19.12 -5.88
CA ALA A 219 -2.17 18.69 -4.71
C ALA A 219 -2.85 19.11 -3.40
N ILE A 220 -2.96 18.20 -2.43
CA ILE A 220 -3.38 18.53 -1.06
C ILE A 220 -2.18 19.08 -0.25
N ILE A 221 -1.00 18.54 -0.50
CA ILE A 221 0.27 18.90 0.16
C ILE A 221 1.19 19.51 -0.89
N ASP A 222 1.76 20.66 -0.58
CA ASP A 222 2.72 21.28 -1.49
C ASP A 222 3.97 20.40 -1.65
N PRO A 223 4.65 20.44 -2.82
CA PRO A 223 5.80 19.61 -3.10
C PRO A 223 6.95 19.77 -2.09
N GLU A 224 7.19 20.99 -1.59
CA GLU A 224 8.27 21.25 -0.64
C GLU A 224 8.01 20.56 0.71
N THR A 225 6.79 20.68 1.22
CA THR A 225 6.36 19.98 2.45
C THR A 225 6.44 18.47 2.28
N PHE A 226 6.02 17.93 1.13
CA PHE A 226 6.15 16.50 0.84
C PHE A 226 7.62 16.06 0.88
N GLU A 227 8.52 16.77 0.20
CA GLU A 227 9.95 16.48 0.18
C GLU A 227 10.59 16.55 1.58
N MET A 228 10.21 17.54 2.39
CA MET A 228 10.68 17.63 3.79
C MET A 228 10.26 16.36 4.57
N VAL A 229 9.04 15.89 4.39
CA VAL A 229 8.54 14.68 5.04
C VAL A 229 9.31 13.44 4.57
N GLN A 230 9.60 13.30 3.25
CA GLN A 230 10.39 12.18 2.74
C GLN A 230 11.81 12.15 3.32
N ARG A 231 12.49 13.31 3.38
CA ARG A 231 13.82 13.41 4.02
C ARG A 231 13.79 13.01 5.48
N GLU A 232 12.76 13.44 6.22
CA GLU A 232 12.60 13.09 7.63
C GLU A 232 12.25 11.61 7.83
N LEU A 233 11.43 11.01 6.97
CA LEU A 233 11.16 9.56 6.96
C LEU A 233 12.45 8.76 6.73
N ALA A 234 13.24 9.13 5.72
CA ALA A 234 14.53 8.50 5.42
C ALA A 234 15.52 8.65 6.58
N ARG A 235 15.57 9.82 7.23
CA ARG A 235 16.40 10.09 8.39
C ARG A 235 16.04 9.19 9.58
N ARG A 236 14.74 9.03 9.86
CA ARG A 236 14.25 8.19 10.98
C ARG A 236 14.45 6.69 10.73
N THR A 237 14.49 6.24 9.48
CA THR A 237 14.72 4.82 9.15
C THR A 237 16.19 4.41 9.19
N LYS A 238 17.13 5.31 8.90
CA LYS A 238 18.58 5.01 8.90
C LYS A 238 19.17 4.80 10.31
N GLY A 239 18.47 5.16 11.38
CA GLY A 239 18.96 4.99 12.76
C GLY A 239 18.73 3.58 13.29
N LYS A 240 19.79 2.90 13.77
CA LYS A 240 19.70 1.57 14.44
C LYS A 240 18.89 1.61 15.75
N ASN A 241 18.68 2.80 16.34
CA ASN A 241 17.98 2.99 17.61
C ASN A 241 16.55 3.46 17.37
N ARG A 242 15.59 2.55 17.51
CA ARG A 242 14.15 2.86 17.51
C ARG A 242 13.77 3.44 18.87
N HIS A 243 13.49 4.72 18.95
CA HIS A 243 12.97 5.36 20.16
C HIS A 243 11.43 5.45 20.08
N SER A 244 10.76 5.08 21.16
CA SER A 244 9.29 5.09 21.27
C SER A 244 8.71 6.51 21.39
N GLY A 245 9.51 7.49 21.82
CA GLY A 245 9.13 8.90 21.91
C GLY A 245 10.08 9.76 21.07
N VAL A 246 9.55 10.51 20.12
CA VAL A 246 10.35 11.44 19.32
C VAL A 246 10.04 12.86 19.78
N HIS A 247 10.97 13.43 20.53
CA HIS A 247 10.98 14.87 20.79
C HIS A 247 11.62 15.61 19.61
N LEU A 248 11.28 16.88 19.40
CA LEU A 248 11.78 17.72 18.31
C LEU A 248 13.31 17.65 18.16
N LEU A 249 14.02 17.57 19.26
CA LEU A 249 15.50 17.55 19.31
C LEU A 249 16.10 16.14 19.36
N SER A 250 15.29 15.07 19.27
CA SER A 250 15.79 13.69 19.31
C SER A 250 16.76 13.41 18.17
N GLY A 251 17.97 12.94 18.51
CA GLY A 251 19.04 12.64 17.56
C GLY A 251 19.62 13.88 16.87
N ARG A 252 19.45 15.07 17.44
CA ARG A 252 19.99 16.35 16.91
C ARG A 252 21.01 16.99 17.81
N ILE A 253 21.13 16.57 19.07
CA ILE A 253 22.08 17.13 20.03
C ILE A 253 23.24 16.16 20.18
N LYS A 254 24.45 16.60 19.81
CA LYS A 254 25.71 15.87 20.05
C LYS A 254 26.37 16.36 21.33
N CYS A 255 26.98 15.45 22.07
CA CYS A 255 27.82 15.76 23.21
C CYS A 255 29.17 16.35 22.73
N GLY A 256 29.53 17.52 23.24
CA GLY A 256 30.82 18.16 22.91
C GLY A 256 32.02 17.39 23.43
N ASP A 257 31.88 16.68 24.58
CA ASP A 257 32.99 15.99 25.23
C ASP A 257 33.30 14.63 24.60
N CYS A 258 32.25 13.78 24.36
CA CYS A 258 32.47 12.42 23.90
C CYS A 258 31.94 12.13 22.49
N GLY A 259 31.40 13.14 21.78
CA GLY A 259 30.80 12.97 20.45
C GLY A 259 29.52 12.11 20.41
N GLY A 260 29.08 11.58 21.54
CA GLY A 260 27.84 10.77 21.65
C GLY A 260 26.59 11.60 21.46
N TRP A 261 25.46 10.93 21.28
CA TRP A 261 24.17 11.60 21.11
C TRP A 261 23.45 11.78 22.45
N TYR A 262 22.81 12.92 22.65
CA TYR A 262 21.87 13.12 23.76
C TYR A 262 20.54 12.44 23.45
N GLY A 263 19.97 11.79 24.47
CA GLY A 263 18.64 11.19 24.45
C GLY A 263 17.76 11.80 25.52
N SER A 264 16.45 11.95 25.20
CA SER A 264 15.46 12.37 26.19
C SER A 264 15.18 11.25 27.19
N LYS A 265 15.09 11.59 28.45
CA LYS A 265 14.67 10.70 29.56
C LYS A 265 13.56 11.37 30.35
N VAL A 266 12.58 10.59 30.76
CA VAL A 266 11.50 11.08 31.62
C VAL A 266 11.84 10.70 33.05
N TRP A 267 11.96 11.70 33.91
CA TRP A 267 12.16 11.55 35.33
C TRP A 267 10.83 11.69 36.07
N HIS A 268 10.65 10.96 37.18
CA HIS A 268 9.46 10.95 38.00
C HIS A 268 8.16 10.64 37.24
N SER A 269 8.21 9.58 36.39
CA SER A 269 7.08 9.20 35.53
C SER A 269 5.74 8.97 36.24
N PRO A 270 5.68 8.43 37.48
CA PRO A 270 4.42 8.23 38.22
C PRO A 270 3.99 9.44 39.02
N GLU A 271 4.77 10.50 39.13
CA GLU A 271 4.53 11.63 40.00
C GLU A 271 4.06 12.90 39.28
N LYS A 272 3.44 13.83 40.03
CA LYS A 272 3.02 15.15 39.55
C LYS A 272 4.21 15.99 38.99
N CYS A 273 5.45 15.66 39.39
CA CYS A 273 6.70 16.35 38.99
C CYS A 273 7.37 15.75 37.77
N LYS A 274 6.64 15.06 36.89
CA LYS A 274 7.15 14.50 35.65
C LYS A 274 7.84 15.55 34.81
N ARG A 275 9.14 15.35 34.52
CA ARG A 275 9.92 16.24 33.65
C ARG A 275 10.76 15.46 32.63
N THR A 276 10.96 16.05 31.47
CA THR A 276 11.86 15.53 30.44
C THR A 276 13.22 16.17 30.58
N VAL A 277 14.25 15.35 30.73
CA VAL A 277 15.64 15.77 30.75
C VAL A 277 16.42 15.13 29.61
N TRP A 278 17.41 15.82 29.12
CA TRP A 278 18.31 15.33 28.09
C TRP A 278 19.63 14.90 28.71
N GLN A 279 20.08 13.69 28.40
CA GLN A 279 21.39 13.18 28.85
C GLN A 279 22.18 12.56 27.71
N CYS A 280 23.50 12.59 27.78
CA CYS A 280 24.36 11.88 26.88
C CYS A 280 24.15 10.38 27.01
N ASN A 281 23.93 9.68 25.89
CA ASN A 281 23.69 8.23 25.87
C ASN A 281 24.93 7.41 26.26
N GLN A 282 26.11 8.01 26.24
CA GLN A 282 27.38 7.38 26.68
C GLN A 282 27.60 7.51 28.18
N LYS A 283 26.74 8.20 28.93
CA LYS A 283 26.91 8.46 30.37
C LYS A 283 27.02 7.18 31.21
N TYR A 284 26.41 6.09 30.76
CA TYR A 284 26.37 4.82 31.50
C TYR A 284 26.77 3.59 30.69
N LYS A 285 27.31 3.78 29.46
CA LYS A 285 27.52 2.66 28.53
C LYS A 285 28.96 2.22 28.32
N ASN A 286 29.94 3.09 28.59
CA ASN A 286 31.34 2.81 28.30
C ASN A 286 32.16 2.75 29.60
N GLU A 287 33.35 2.13 29.52
CA GLU A 287 34.32 2.12 30.61
C GLU A 287 34.70 3.56 31.05
N VAL A 288 34.88 4.46 30.08
CA VAL A 288 35.03 5.90 30.33
C VAL A 288 33.66 6.56 30.26
N ARG A 289 33.12 6.88 31.43
CA ARG A 289 31.79 7.49 31.55
C ARG A 289 31.84 8.96 31.14
N CYS A 290 30.89 9.38 30.31
CA CYS A 290 30.74 10.81 29.98
C CYS A 290 30.22 11.58 31.20
N THR A 291 30.92 12.64 31.59
CA THR A 291 30.62 13.46 32.78
C THR A 291 29.68 14.63 32.48
N THR A 292 29.31 14.87 31.21
CA THR A 292 28.42 15.96 30.77
C THR A 292 27.16 16.05 31.62
N PRO A 293 26.73 17.27 32.02
CA PRO A 293 25.53 17.45 32.84
C PRO A 293 24.25 17.08 32.09
N TYR A 294 23.18 16.89 32.85
CA TYR A 294 21.83 16.79 32.30
C TYR A 294 21.39 18.17 31.82
N LEU A 295 20.65 18.17 30.72
CA LEU A 295 20.09 19.40 30.16
C LEU A 295 18.56 19.36 30.32
N ASP A 296 18.03 20.45 30.82
CA ASP A 296 16.58 20.65 30.87
C ASP A 296 16.05 21.03 29.48
N GLU A 297 14.85 20.56 29.14
CA GLU A 297 14.26 20.79 27.82
C GLU A 297 14.01 22.28 27.55
N ALA A 298 13.58 23.03 28.56
CA ALA A 298 13.36 24.49 28.44
C ALA A 298 14.64 25.22 28.12
N SER A 299 15.73 24.95 28.85
CA SER A 299 17.04 25.56 28.62
C SER A 299 17.60 25.21 27.23
N VAL A 300 17.39 24.02 26.73
CA VAL A 300 17.83 23.64 25.37
C VAL A 300 17.07 24.44 24.31
N LYS A 301 15.73 24.56 24.48
CA LYS A 301 14.89 25.35 23.55
C LYS A 301 15.26 26.81 23.54
N GLU A 302 15.48 27.40 24.71
CA GLU A 302 15.88 28.81 24.85
C GLU A 302 17.22 29.06 24.14
N ARG A 303 18.26 28.28 24.45
CA ARG A 303 19.57 28.39 23.79
C ARG A 303 19.49 28.18 22.29
N PHE A 304 18.68 27.26 21.81
CA PHE A 304 18.43 27.05 20.39
C PHE A 304 17.78 28.27 19.75
N THR A 305 16.78 28.88 20.40
CA THR A 305 16.11 30.09 19.92
C THR A 305 17.08 31.27 19.83
N VAL A 306 17.92 31.44 20.85
CA VAL A 306 18.97 32.48 20.84
C VAL A 306 19.95 32.27 19.68
N ALA A 307 20.44 31.05 19.48
CA ALA A 307 21.36 30.74 18.38
C ALA A 307 20.71 30.96 17.00
N VAL A 308 19.45 30.60 16.81
CA VAL A 308 18.72 30.86 15.56
C VAL A 308 18.54 32.36 15.33
N ASN A 309 18.18 33.13 16.35
CA ASN A 309 18.04 34.56 16.23
C ASN A 309 19.39 35.28 15.90
N GLN A 310 20.49 34.79 16.47
CA GLN A 310 21.84 35.29 16.11
C GLN A 310 22.18 34.96 14.66
N LEU A 311 21.87 33.75 14.18
CA LEU A 311 22.04 33.34 12.78
C LEU A 311 21.19 34.21 11.84
N LEU A 312 19.93 34.48 12.19
CA LEU A 312 19.06 35.36 11.40
C LEU A 312 19.52 36.79 11.35
N ALA A 313 20.04 37.33 12.48
CA ALA A 313 20.61 38.67 12.53
C ALA A 313 21.90 38.82 11.70
N GLY A 314 22.65 37.71 11.56
CA GLY A 314 23.87 37.65 10.73
C GLY A 314 23.68 37.03 9.35
N ARG A 315 22.43 36.86 8.87
CA ARG A 315 22.09 36.12 7.67
C ARG A 315 22.89 36.51 6.43
N ASP A 316 22.97 37.79 6.16
CA ASP A 316 23.62 38.30 4.93
C ASP A 316 25.14 38.09 4.96
N ALA A 317 25.75 38.20 6.12
CA ALA A 317 27.16 37.87 6.31
C ALA A 317 27.44 36.36 6.20
N ALA A 318 26.52 35.53 6.69
CA ALA A 318 26.63 34.09 6.59
C ALA A 318 26.45 33.59 5.14
N ILE A 319 25.54 34.18 4.37
CA ILE A 319 25.35 33.89 2.94
C ILE A 319 26.59 34.26 2.15
N ALA A 320 27.13 35.47 2.36
CA ALA A 320 28.34 35.93 1.69
C ALA A 320 29.55 35.02 1.99
N ALA A 321 29.71 34.60 3.24
CA ALA A 321 30.77 33.66 3.64
C ALA A 321 30.63 32.29 3.00
N TYR A 322 29.41 31.79 2.85
CA TYR A 322 29.12 30.52 2.19
C TYR A 322 29.39 30.58 0.68
N GLU A 323 28.96 31.64 0.01
CA GLU A 323 29.22 31.89 -1.41
C GLU A 323 30.72 31.98 -1.72
N LEU A 324 31.49 32.70 -0.86
CA LEU A 324 32.95 32.75 -0.95
C LEU A 324 33.65 31.41 -0.72
N GLY A 325 33.06 30.54 0.13
CA GLY A 325 33.56 29.18 0.39
C GLY A 325 33.29 28.20 -0.75
N MET A 326 32.21 28.41 -1.51
CA MET A 326 31.85 27.57 -2.68
C MET A 326 32.62 28.00 -3.95
N ALA A 327 33.20 29.18 -3.98
CA ALA A 327 33.98 29.68 -5.11
C ALA A 327 35.49 29.28 -5.05
N ARG A 328 35.89 28.52 -4.05
CA ARG A 328 37.22 27.91 -3.90
C ARG A 328 37.14 26.40 -4.09
#